data_82a3218ddd0a2a6a35cdcbc6978ad14f
#
_entry.id   82a3218ddd0a2a6a35cdcbc6978ad14f
#
_cell.length_a   1.000
_cell.length_b   1.000
_cell.length_c   1.000
_cell.angle_alpha   90.00
_cell.angle_beta   90.00
_cell.angle_gamma   90.00
#
_symmetry.space_group_name_H-M   'P 1'
#
loop_
_entity.id
_entity.type
_entity.pdbx_description
1 polymer ?
#
loop_
_entity_poly.entity_id
_entity_poly.type
_entity_poly.pdbx_seq_one_letter_code
_entity_poly.pdbx_strand_id
1 'polypeptide(L)'
;SHGISPLNLASAYSTFANDGVRIEPHFITQIVDATGNVLVDNSQSKPHRVLNQQVNDEMNQLLLDVFDTGTAAVNEPDGYQVAGKTGTTQRENGPGATDQWIVGYTPDLVLASWMGFDESSETHYLSNYANQGVGVAFKYQMEHILPYTNQTDFNVDKINEEDQEDDGGSFLDFLQSPELKEKVDSAIESTKEGLAEGYDQFKRGAKEVGKDLVEWLREFGQ
;
A
#
# COMPACT_ATOMS: atom_id res chain seq x y z
N SER A 1 -7.67 -15.02 7.47
CA SER A 1 -7.02 -14.08 6.53
C SER A 1 -6.80 -14.81 5.21
N HIS A 2 -6.94 -14.09 4.09
CA HIS A 2 -6.58 -14.63 2.79
C HIS A 2 -5.12 -14.25 2.53
N GLY A 3 -4.29 -15.21 2.13
CA GLY A 3 -2.91 -14.94 1.74
C GLY A 3 -2.87 -14.05 0.50
N ILE A 4 -1.86 -13.18 0.41
CA ILE A 4 -1.58 -12.36 -0.76
C ILE A 4 -0.15 -12.64 -1.22
N SER A 5 0.09 -12.65 -2.53
CA SER A 5 1.45 -12.74 -3.05
C SER A 5 2.13 -11.36 -3.11
N PRO A 6 3.48 -11.29 -3.04
CA PRO A 6 4.20 -10.03 -3.24
C PRO A 6 3.85 -9.35 -4.57
N LEU A 7 3.66 -10.12 -5.65
CA LEU A 7 3.24 -9.59 -6.94
C LEU A 7 1.88 -8.89 -6.87
N ASN A 8 0.90 -9.53 -6.23
CA ASN A 8 -0.44 -8.94 -6.11
C ASN A 8 -0.44 -7.69 -5.24
N LEU A 9 0.36 -7.69 -4.17
CA LEU A 9 0.54 -6.52 -3.32
C LEU A 9 1.21 -5.37 -4.09
N ALA A 10 2.31 -5.64 -4.80
CA ALA A 10 2.97 -4.65 -5.64
C ALA A 10 2.04 -4.11 -6.73
N SER A 11 1.26 -4.98 -7.39
CA SER A 11 0.26 -4.57 -8.38
C SER A 11 -0.85 -3.69 -7.78
N ALA A 12 -1.28 -3.94 -6.56
CA ALA A 12 -2.26 -3.09 -5.89
C ALA A 12 -1.68 -1.69 -5.60
N TYR A 13 -0.47 -1.63 -5.04
CA TYR A 13 0.20 -0.36 -4.72
C TYR A 13 0.67 0.41 -5.95
N SER A 14 0.92 -0.25 -7.09
CA SER A 14 1.20 0.43 -8.35
C SER A 14 0.05 1.32 -8.82
N THR A 15 -1.17 1.09 -8.34
CA THR A 15 -2.32 1.97 -8.59
C THR A 15 -2.10 3.34 -7.96
N PHE A 16 -1.58 3.41 -6.73
CA PHE A 16 -1.26 4.68 -6.07
C PHE A 16 -0.08 5.39 -6.75
N ALA A 17 0.96 4.62 -7.11
CA ALA A 17 2.13 5.15 -7.82
C ALA A 17 1.76 5.72 -9.20
N ASN A 18 0.68 5.23 -9.82
CA ASN A 18 0.21 5.58 -11.16
C ASN A 18 -1.09 6.38 -11.12
N ASP A 19 -1.18 7.38 -10.24
CA ASP A 19 -2.29 8.35 -10.15
C ASP A 19 -3.69 7.72 -10.08
N GLY A 20 -3.83 6.59 -9.38
CA GLY A 20 -5.10 5.88 -9.24
C GLY A 20 -5.49 5.02 -10.45
N VAL A 21 -4.58 4.81 -11.38
CA VAL A 21 -4.78 3.99 -12.58
C VAL A 21 -4.10 2.65 -12.43
N ARG A 22 -4.88 1.57 -12.43
CA ARG A 22 -4.37 0.21 -12.40
C ARG A 22 -3.99 -0.28 -13.79
N ILE A 23 -2.86 -0.98 -13.85
CA ILE A 23 -2.40 -1.74 -15.03
C ILE A 23 -2.16 -3.18 -14.56
N GLU A 24 -2.67 -4.16 -15.31
CA GLU A 24 -2.42 -5.57 -15.00
C GLU A 24 -0.92 -5.89 -15.17
N PRO A 25 -0.29 -6.52 -14.14
CA PRO A 25 1.11 -6.87 -14.22
C PRO A 25 1.34 -8.00 -15.23
N HIS A 26 2.42 -7.93 -15.98
CA HIS A 26 2.85 -8.99 -16.90
C HIS A 26 4.38 -9.10 -16.92
N PHE A 27 4.88 -10.32 -17.11
CA PHE A 27 6.32 -10.61 -17.21
C PHE A 27 6.80 -10.71 -18.65
N ILE A 28 5.87 -10.94 -19.59
CA ILE A 28 6.15 -11.11 -21.00
C ILE A 28 5.42 -10.02 -21.78
N THR A 29 6.17 -9.16 -22.45
CA THR A 29 5.60 -8.09 -23.27
C THR A 29 5.12 -8.61 -24.61
N GLN A 30 5.90 -9.49 -25.27
CA GLN A 30 5.55 -10.01 -26.57
C GLN A 30 6.19 -11.40 -26.80
N ILE A 31 5.47 -12.28 -27.49
CA ILE A 31 5.99 -13.56 -28.01
C ILE A 31 5.83 -13.54 -29.52
N VAL A 32 6.94 -13.76 -30.23
CA VAL A 32 6.99 -13.81 -31.69
C VAL A 32 7.51 -15.18 -32.13
N ASP A 33 6.89 -15.79 -33.14
CA ASP A 33 7.35 -17.06 -33.72
C ASP A 33 8.58 -16.88 -34.64
N ALA A 34 9.15 -17.99 -35.10
CA ALA A 34 10.33 -17.99 -35.95
C ALA A 34 10.10 -17.33 -37.32
N THR A 35 8.86 -17.12 -37.73
CA THR A 35 8.46 -16.47 -38.98
C THR A 35 8.11 -15.00 -38.82
N GLY A 36 8.16 -14.47 -37.58
CA GLY A 36 7.86 -13.09 -37.27
C GLY A 36 6.40 -12.81 -36.92
N ASN A 37 5.56 -13.83 -36.78
CA ASN A 37 4.18 -13.62 -36.37
C ASN A 37 4.11 -13.38 -34.82
N VAL A 38 3.35 -12.40 -34.42
CA VAL A 38 3.10 -12.11 -33.00
C VAL A 38 2.07 -13.10 -32.45
N LEU A 39 2.47 -13.96 -31.52
CA LEU A 39 1.62 -14.93 -30.85
C LEU A 39 0.96 -14.36 -29.59
N VAL A 40 1.67 -13.49 -28.88
CA VAL A 40 1.18 -12.79 -27.68
C VAL A 40 1.69 -11.36 -27.75
N ASP A 41 0.82 -10.40 -27.49
CA ASP A 41 1.18 -8.99 -27.39
C ASP A 41 0.53 -8.38 -26.14
N ASN A 42 1.34 -8.15 -25.11
CA ASN A 42 1.00 -7.44 -23.89
C ASN A 42 1.60 -6.01 -23.86
N SER A 43 2.19 -5.53 -25.00
CA SER A 43 2.77 -4.19 -25.08
C SER A 43 1.72 -3.08 -24.96
N GLN A 44 0.47 -3.40 -25.26
CA GLN A 44 -0.67 -2.51 -25.09
C GLN A 44 -1.31 -2.74 -23.74
N SER A 45 -0.84 -2.00 -22.73
CA SER A 45 -1.49 -1.99 -21.43
C SER A 45 -2.94 -1.50 -21.55
N LYS A 46 -3.83 -2.07 -20.75
CA LYS A 46 -5.23 -1.61 -20.63
C LYS A 46 -5.38 -0.89 -19.30
N PRO A 47 -5.09 0.41 -19.25
CA PRO A 47 -5.21 1.17 -18.02
C PRO A 47 -6.68 1.24 -17.57
N HIS A 48 -6.92 1.04 -16.30
CA HIS A 48 -8.24 1.17 -15.68
C HIS A 48 -8.16 2.08 -14.47
N ARG A 49 -8.89 3.21 -14.50
CA ARG A 49 -8.94 4.12 -13.35
C ARG A 49 -9.76 3.47 -12.23
N VAL A 50 -9.12 3.28 -11.09
CA VAL A 50 -9.70 2.68 -9.88
C VAL A 50 -10.01 3.76 -8.84
N LEU A 51 -9.14 4.76 -8.73
CA LEU A 51 -9.28 5.89 -7.81
C LEU A 51 -9.33 7.20 -8.59
N ASN A 52 -10.11 8.15 -8.11
CA ASN A 52 -9.99 9.52 -8.62
C ASN A 52 -8.69 10.17 -8.11
N GLN A 53 -8.25 11.24 -8.77
CA GLN A 53 -6.97 11.89 -8.49
C GLN A 53 -6.90 12.38 -7.04
N GLN A 54 -7.91 13.08 -6.57
CA GLN A 54 -7.92 13.65 -5.22
C GLN A 54 -7.75 12.57 -4.14
N VAL A 55 -8.52 11.46 -4.22
CA VAL A 55 -8.38 10.34 -3.27
C VAL A 55 -6.98 9.71 -3.36
N ASN A 56 -6.41 9.63 -4.56
CA ASN A 56 -5.07 9.10 -4.75
C ASN A 56 -4.02 10.00 -4.10
N ASP A 57 -4.13 11.31 -4.25
CA ASP A 57 -3.20 12.29 -3.67
C ASP A 57 -3.28 12.29 -2.15
N GLU A 58 -4.50 12.27 -1.57
CA GLU A 58 -4.72 12.12 -0.14
C GLU A 58 -4.10 10.81 0.40
N MET A 59 -4.27 9.69 -0.31
CA MET A 59 -3.65 8.41 0.06
C MET A 59 -2.13 8.44 -0.05
N ASN A 60 -1.58 9.03 -1.09
CA ASN A 60 -0.13 9.17 -1.25
C ASN A 60 0.48 9.98 -0.11
N GLN A 61 -0.19 11.04 0.33
CA GLN A 61 0.26 11.85 1.45
C GLN A 61 0.30 11.04 2.76
N LEU A 62 -0.78 10.32 3.09
CA LEU A 62 -0.83 9.43 4.26
C LEU A 62 0.24 8.32 4.21
N LEU A 63 0.52 7.80 3.02
CA LEU A 63 1.50 6.73 2.85
C LEU A 63 2.95 7.24 2.83
N LEU A 64 3.19 8.52 2.48
CA LEU A 64 4.47 9.20 2.66
C LEU A 64 4.80 9.36 4.15
N ASP A 65 3.84 9.75 4.98
CA ASP A 65 4.03 9.92 6.42
C ASP A 65 4.49 8.63 7.13
N VAL A 66 4.15 7.45 6.57
CA VAL A 66 4.59 6.17 7.14
C VAL A 66 6.11 6.02 7.09
N PHE A 67 6.77 6.55 6.06
CA PHE A 67 8.22 6.53 5.91
C PHE A 67 8.89 7.77 6.51
N ASP A 68 8.25 8.94 6.51
CA ASP A 68 8.81 10.16 7.09
C ASP A 68 8.85 10.07 8.62
N THR A 69 7.72 9.89 9.27
CA THR A 69 7.59 9.93 10.74
C THR A 69 6.98 8.67 11.35
N GLY A 70 6.46 7.76 10.52
CA GLY A 70 5.70 6.60 10.94
C GLY A 70 6.52 5.34 11.17
N THR A 71 5.84 4.19 11.07
CA THR A 71 6.39 2.87 11.43
C THR A 71 7.54 2.41 10.53
N ALA A 72 7.71 2.99 9.35
CA ALA A 72 8.78 2.69 8.39
C ALA A 72 9.89 3.75 8.35
N ALA A 73 9.87 4.78 9.19
CA ALA A 73 10.83 5.89 9.14
C ALA A 73 12.31 5.44 9.18
N VAL A 74 12.62 4.42 9.98
CA VAL A 74 13.98 3.85 10.03
C VAL A 74 14.38 3.10 8.75
N ASN A 75 13.44 2.82 7.88
CA ASN A 75 13.62 2.09 6.62
C ASN A 75 13.46 2.99 5.40
N GLU A 76 13.34 4.30 5.58
CA GLU A 76 13.35 5.25 4.49
C GLU A 76 14.71 5.24 3.78
N PRO A 77 14.74 5.10 2.44
CA PRO A 77 16.00 5.18 1.68
C PRO A 77 16.59 6.58 1.75
N ASP A 78 17.88 6.68 1.97
CA ASP A 78 18.57 7.97 2.14
C ASP A 78 18.46 8.84 0.88
N GLY A 79 17.85 10.00 1.01
CA GLY A 79 17.71 10.98 -0.07
C GLY A 79 16.56 10.74 -1.05
N TYR A 80 15.64 9.82 -0.74
CA TYR A 80 14.47 9.54 -1.58
C TYR A 80 13.19 9.55 -0.74
N GLN A 81 12.16 10.17 -1.26
CA GLN A 81 10.81 10.05 -0.70
C GLN A 81 10.17 8.75 -1.15
N VAL A 82 9.61 8.01 -0.21
CA VAL A 82 8.92 6.75 -0.45
C VAL A 82 7.59 6.74 0.28
N ALA A 83 6.53 6.43 -0.43
CA ALA A 83 5.23 6.15 0.18
C ALA A 83 5.06 4.64 0.39
N GLY A 84 4.31 4.23 1.42
CA GLY A 84 4.08 2.80 1.60
C GLY A 84 3.59 2.39 2.99
N LYS A 85 3.71 1.09 3.30
CA LYS A 85 3.19 0.51 4.53
C LYS A 85 3.97 -0.72 4.97
N THR A 86 4.15 -0.86 6.29
CA THR A 86 4.61 -2.09 6.93
C THR A 86 3.44 -2.99 7.31
N GLY A 87 3.67 -4.29 7.40
CA GLY A 87 2.73 -5.27 7.91
C GLY A 87 3.45 -6.30 8.78
N THR A 88 2.86 -6.64 9.92
CA THR A 88 3.37 -7.68 10.80
C THR A 88 2.20 -8.52 11.30
N THR A 89 2.20 -9.81 10.97
CA THR A 89 1.22 -10.75 11.53
C THR A 89 1.80 -11.33 12.81
N GLN A 90 1.17 -11.02 13.93
CA GLN A 90 1.60 -11.52 15.24
C GLN A 90 1.29 -13.02 15.39
N ARG A 91 2.08 -13.69 16.22
CA ARG A 91 1.80 -15.07 16.62
C ARG A 91 0.59 -15.09 17.58
N GLU A 92 -0.22 -16.14 17.46
CA GLU A 92 -1.33 -16.37 18.40
C GLU A 92 -0.82 -16.69 19.81
N ASN A 93 0.31 -17.41 19.91
CA ASN A 93 0.87 -17.88 21.18
C ASN A 93 2.30 -17.37 21.38
N GLY A 94 2.48 -16.28 22.10
CA GLY A 94 3.79 -15.75 22.49
C GLY A 94 4.33 -14.62 21.60
N PRO A 95 5.51 -14.10 21.93
CA PRO A 95 6.12 -12.99 21.20
C PRO A 95 6.60 -13.41 19.82
N GLY A 96 6.70 -12.41 18.90
CA GLY A 96 7.20 -12.58 17.55
C GLY A 96 6.09 -12.53 16.50
N ALA A 97 6.49 -12.71 15.25
CA ALA A 97 5.62 -12.61 14.08
C ALA A 97 5.67 -13.90 13.23
N THR A 98 4.59 -14.18 12.53
CA THR A 98 4.55 -15.22 11.49
C THR A 98 5.01 -14.66 10.16
N ASP A 99 4.61 -13.41 9.87
CA ASP A 99 4.89 -12.74 8.62
C ASP A 99 5.30 -11.29 8.85
N GLN A 100 6.26 -10.85 8.07
CA GLN A 100 6.68 -9.47 7.99
C GLN A 100 6.55 -9.01 6.54
N TRP A 101 5.89 -7.90 6.35
CA TRP A 101 5.67 -7.25 5.08
C TRP A 101 6.14 -5.81 5.09
N ILE A 102 6.64 -5.37 3.98
CA ILE A 102 6.83 -3.96 3.67
C ILE A 102 6.55 -3.75 2.19
N VAL A 103 5.78 -2.76 1.88
CA VAL A 103 5.61 -2.27 0.52
C VAL A 103 5.90 -0.78 0.52
N GLY A 104 6.72 -0.35 -0.42
CA GLY A 104 7.00 1.06 -0.64
C GLY A 104 7.12 1.34 -2.13
N TYR A 105 6.84 2.56 -2.51
CA TYR A 105 6.84 2.98 -3.89
C TYR A 105 7.22 4.45 -4.06
N THR A 106 7.71 4.74 -5.24
CA THR A 106 7.79 6.07 -5.84
C THR A 106 6.90 6.08 -7.08
N PRO A 107 6.68 7.21 -7.76
CA PRO A 107 5.98 7.19 -9.05
C PRO A 107 6.60 6.28 -10.12
N ASP A 108 7.88 5.94 -9.98
CA ASP A 108 8.64 5.13 -10.96
C ASP A 108 8.75 3.64 -10.61
N LEU A 109 8.57 3.28 -9.33
CA LEU A 109 8.90 1.94 -8.83
C LEU A 109 8.01 1.53 -7.68
N VAL A 110 7.62 0.27 -7.64
CA VAL A 110 6.99 -0.37 -6.48
C VAL A 110 7.81 -1.57 -6.05
N LEU A 111 8.16 -1.65 -4.78
CA LEU A 111 8.81 -2.79 -4.15
C LEU A 111 7.97 -3.35 -3.02
N ALA A 112 7.55 -4.61 -3.14
CA ALA A 112 6.90 -5.35 -2.07
C ALA A 112 7.82 -6.48 -1.60
N SER A 113 8.13 -6.50 -0.32
CA SER A 113 9.00 -7.49 0.30
C SER A 113 8.27 -8.23 1.40
N TRP A 114 8.48 -9.53 1.45
CA TRP A 114 7.95 -10.43 2.46
C TRP A 114 9.05 -11.27 3.08
N MET A 115 8.90 -11.52 4.36
CA MET A 115 9.73 -12.44 5.12
C MET A 115 8.83 -13.27 6.03
N GLY A 116 9.01 -14.58 6.01
CA GLY A 116 8.21 -15.51 6.78
C GLY A 116 8.68 -16.95 6.60
N PHE A 117 7.93 -17.86 7.16
CA PHE A 117 8.10 -19.30 6.96
C PHE A 117 6.87 -19.82 6.23
N ASP A 118 7.05 -20.80 5.34
CA ASP A 118 5.93 -21.46 4.63
C ASP A 118 4.94 -22.08 5.62
N GLU A 119 5.45 -22.61 6.73
CA GLU A 119 4.67 -23.10 7.86
C GLU A 119 5.24 -22.52 9.15
N SER A 120 4.48 -21.66 9.79
CA SER A 120 4.81 -21.09 11.10
C SER A 120 4.56 -22.12 12.21
N SER A 121 5.46 -22.19 13.19
CA SER A 121 5.36 -23.10 14.33
C SER A 121 5.92 -22.44 15.60
N GLU A 122 5.97 -23.18 16.70
CA GLU A 122 6.62 -22.71 17.94
C GLU A 122 8.12 -22.42 17.78
N THR A 123 8.78 -23.06 16.81
CA THR A 123 10.20 -22.91 16.52
C THR A 123 10.50 -22.18 15.22
N HIS A 124 9.50 -22.03 14.33
CA HIS A 124 9.62 -21.32 13.07
C HIS A 124 8.76 -20.04 13.09
N TYR A 125 9.37 -18.96 13.58
CA TYR A 125 8.76 -17.63 13.65
C TYR A 125 9.82 -16.55 13.56
N LEU A 126 9.40 -15.31 13.30
CA LEU A 126 10.25 -14.15 13.26
C LEU A 126 10.25 -13.47 14.63
N SER A 127 11.44 -13.19 15.19
CA SER A 127 11.60 -12.62 16.53
C SER A 127 11.39 -11.10 16.56
N ASN A 128 11.46 -10.44 15.39
CA ASN A 128 11.44 -8.98 15.25
C ASN A 128 10.15 -8.52 14.54
N TYR A 129 9.93 -7.20 14.53
CA TYR A 129 8.91 -6.54 13.72
C TYR A 129 9.42 -6.24 12.31
N ALA A 130 8.50 -5.89 11.39
CA ALA A 130 8.82 -5.66 9.99
C ALA A 130 9.91 -4.60 9.76
N ASN A 131 9.91 -3.52 10.54
CA ASN A 131 10.91 -2.46 10.45
C ASN A 131 12.33 -2.88 10.85
N GLN A 132 12.48 -3.95 11.63
CA GLN A 132 13.78 -4.50 12.09
C GLN A 132 14.20 -5.75 11.29
N GLY A 133 13.29 -6.31 10.52
CA GLY A 133 13.52 -7.51 9.68
C GLY A 133 13.49 -7.16 8.20
N VAL A 134 12.35 -7.42 7.55
CA VAL A 134 12.19 -7.20 6.11
C VAL A 134 12.43 -5.75 5.68
N GLY A 135 12.16 -4.79 6.56
CA GLY A 135 12.38 -3.36 6.29
C GLY A 135 13.86 -3.01 6.06
N VAL A 136 14.78 -3.68 6.75
CA VAL A 136 16.23 -3.47 6.53
C VAL A 136 16.63 -3.90 5.13
N ALA A 137 16.13 -5.06 4.69
CA ALA A 137 16.38 -5.55 3.32
C ALA A 137 15.71 -4.64 2.27
N PHE A 138 14.50 -4.15 2.55
CA PHE A 138 13.79 -3.20 1.73
C PHE A 138 14.59 -1.90 1.52
N LYS A 139 15.04 -1.25 2.61
CA LYS A 139 15.87 -0.03 2.53
C LYS A 139 17.07 -0.26 1.64
N TYR A 140 17.84 -1.32 1.90
CA TYR A 140 19.02 -1.67 1.10
C TYR A 140 18.68 -1.84 -0.40
N GLN A 141 17.59 -2.55 -0.72
CA GLN A 141 17.17 -2.75 -2.10
C GLN A 141 16.78 -1.43 -2.77
N MET A 142 15.96 -0.61 -2.10
CA MET A 142 15.53 0.69 -2.65
C MET A 142 16.72 1.61 -2.91
N GLU A 143 17.67 1.74 -2.00
CA GLU A 143 18.88 2.54 -2.17
C GLU A 143 19.72 2.12 -3.38
N HIS A 144 19.66 0.84 -3.76
CA HIS A 144 20.40 0.31 -4.91
C HIS A 144 19.64 0.36 -6.23
N ILE A 145 18.32 0.50 -6.18
CA ILE A 145 17.47 0.52 -7.39
C ILE A 145 17.08 1.96 -7.77
N LEU A 146 16.73 2.79 -6.80
CA LEU A 146 16.23 4.16 -7.05
C LEU A 146 17.18 5.05 -7.86
N PRO A 147 18.52 4.95 -7.74
CA PRO A 147 19.43 5.72 -8.60
C PRO A 147 19.27 5.44 -10.11
N TYR A 148 18.65 4.34 -10.49
CA TYR A 148 18.43 3.95 -11.89
C TYR A 148 17.00 4.26 -12.39
N THR A 149 16.14 4.87 -11.57
CA THR A 149 14.81 5.35 -11.94
C THR A 149 14.87 6.80 -12.43
N ASN A 150 13.74 7.31 -12.94
CA ASN A 150 13.64 8.71 -13.37
C ASN A 150 13.66 9.70 -12.19
N GLN A 151 13.50 9.23 -10.96
CA GLN A 151 13.41 10.03 -9.74
C GLN A 151 12.27 11.07 -9.82
N THR A 152 11.13 10.62 -10.31
CA THR A 152 9.91 11.43 -10.42
C THR A 152 9.40 11.76 -9.03
N ASP A 153 9.15 13.02 -8.75
CA ASP A 153 8.54 13.46 -7.50
C ASP A 153 7.06 13.05 -7.43
N PHE A 154 6.57 12.85 -6.21
CA PHE A 154 5.13 12.71 -6.00
C PHE A 154 4.42 14.01 -6.35
N ASN A 155 3.40 13.92 -7.17
CA ASN A 155 2.51 15.04 -7.46
C ASN A 155 1.41 15.08 -6.38
N VAL A 156 1.81 15.41 -5.17
CA VAL A 156 0.87 15.66 -4.07
C VAL A 156 0.87 17.16 -3.81
N ASP A 157 -0.24 17.81 -4.06
CA ASP A 157 -0.43 19.15 -3.53
C ASP A 157 -0.30 19.03 -2.01
N LYS A 158 0.70 19.70 -1.43
CA LYS A 158 0.78 19.79 0.03
C LYS A 158 -0.57 20.33 0.47
N ILE A 159 -1.31 19.55 1.25
CA ILE A 159 -2.46 20.09 1.98
C ILE A 159 -1.84 21.23 2.77
N ASN A 160 -2.15 22.46 2.36
CA ASN A 160 -1.57 23.62 2.99
C ASN A 160 -1.98 23.54 4.44
N GLU A 161 -1.02 23.62 5.37
CA GLU A 161 -1.32 23.76 6.81
C GLU A 161 -2.22 24.98 7.07
N GLU A 162 -2.31 25.90 6.10
CA GLU A 162 -3.19 27.07 6.11
C GLU A 162 -4.68 26.70 5.90
N ASP A 163 -5.01 25.55 5.28
CA ASP A 163 -6.39 25.05 5.19
C ASP A 163 -6.83 24.31 6.47
N GLN A 164 -5.93 24.16 7.46
CA GLN A 164 -6.23 23.70 8.82
C GLN A 164 -6.63 24.84 9.77
N GLU A 165 -7.04 26.01 9.27
CA GLU A 165 -7.70 26.98 10.14
C GLU A 165 -9.06 26.43 10.58
N ASP A 166 -9.00 25.86 11.79
CA ASP A 166 -10.08 25.88 12.77
C ASP A 166 -11.30 24.97 12.51
N ASP A 167 -11.04 23.71 12.20
CA ASP A 167 -11.98 22.70 12.65
C ASP A 167 -11.23 21.60 13.43
N GLY A 168 -11.29 21.69 14.77
CA GLY A 168 -10.56 20.82 15.69
C GLY A 168 -10.96 19.34 15.65
N GLY A 169 -11.25 18.84 14.46
CA GLY A 169 -11.52 17.45 14.13
C GLY A 169 -10.21 16.66 14.04
N SER A 170 -10.02 15.75 15.00
CA SER A 170 -8.98 14.74 14.95
C SER A 170 -9.10 13.93 13.64
N PHE A 171 -7.98 13.38 13.12
CA PHE A 171 -7.98 12.35 12.05
C PHE A 171 -9.04 11.26 12.29
N LEU A 172 -9.35 10.95 13.55
CA LEU A 172 -10.45 10.05 13.93
C LEU A 172 -11.83 10.62 13.60
N ASP A 173 -12.02 11.93 13.72
CA ASP A 173 -13.29 12.61 13.38
C ASP A 173 -13.45 12.66 11.85
N PHE A 174 -12.34 12.84 11.11
CA PHE A 174 -12.32 12.71 9.67
C PHE A 174 -12.69 11.28 9.21
N LEU A 175 -12.14 10.24 9.83
CA LEU A 175 -12.50 8.84 9.53
C LEU A 175 -13.96 8.51 9.86
N GLN A 176 -14.60 9.26 10.76
CA GLN A 176 -16.01 9.11 11.13
C GLN A 176 -16.90 10.15 10.44
N SER A 177 -16.32 11.04 9.66
CA SER A 177 -17.05 12.16 9.04
C SER A 177 -18.10 11.65 8.04
N PRO A 178 -19.28 12.29 8.01
CA PRO A 178 -20.30 12.03 6.99
C PRO A 178 -19.77 12.22 5.57
N GLU A 179 -18.81 13.12 5.38
CA GLU A 179 -18.20 13.45 4.09
C GLU A 179 -17.33 12.31 3.57
N LEU A 180 -16.51 11.69 4.43
CA LEU A 180 -15.73 10.50 4.03
C LEU A 180 -16.66 9.35 3.68
N LYS A 181 -17.72 9.18 4.48
CA LYS A 181 -18.73 8.16 4.21
C LYS A 181 -19.44 8.40 2.88
N GLU A 182 -19.84 9.64 2.59
CA GLU A 182 -20.47 10.02 1.32
C GLU A 182 -19.52 9.85 0.14
N LYS A 183 -18.24 10.23 0.27
CA LYS A 183 -17.19 10.03 -0.75
C LYS A 183 -16.93 8.54 -1.00
N VAL A 184 -16.85 7.72 0.06
CA VAL A 184 -16.69 6.27 -0.04
C VAL A 184 -17.93 5.64 -0.66
N ASP A 185 -19.12 6.00 -0.22
CA ASP A 185 -20.39 5.49 -0.76
C ASP A 185 -20.57 5.92 -2.23
N SER A 186 -20.18 7.14 -2.61
CA SER A 186 -20.19 7.63 -3.99
C SER A 186 -19.17 6.90 -4.89
N ALA A 187 -17.96 6.66 -4.40
CA ALA A 187 -16.95 5.88 -5.12
C ALA A 187 -17.39 4.42 -5.33
N ILE A 188 -18.10 3.88 -4.35
CA ILE A 188 -18.69 2.54 -4.41
C ILE A 188 -19.89 2.48 -5.37
N GLU A 189 -20.75 3.52 -5.39
CA GLU A 189 -21.90 3.61 -6.30
C GLU A 189 -21.47 3.62 -7.77
N SER A 190 -20.36 4.30 -8.07
CA SER A 190 -19.78 4.34 -9.43
C SER A 190 -19.17 3.01 -9.89
N THR A 191 -18.94 2.07 -8.97
CA THR A 191 -18.36 0.74 -9.23
C THR A 191 -19.37 -0.41 -9.13
N LYS A 192 -20.64 -0.12 -8.86
CA LYS A 192 -21.68 -1.11 -8.54
C LYS A 192 -22.00 -2.15 -9.60
N GLU A 193 -21.68 -1.94 -10.86
CA GLU A 193 -22.02 -2.90 -11.93
C GLU A 193 -21.13 -4.15 -12.00
N GLY A 194 -20.07 -4.25 -11.16
CA GLY A 194 -19.13 -5.38 -11.20
C GLY A 194 -18.79 -6.07 -9.88
N LEU A 195 -19.27 -5.61 -8.71
CA LEU A 195 -18.64 -5.99 -7.43
C LEU A 195 -19.62 -6.29 -6.27
N ALA A 196 -20.79 -6.85 -6.51
CA ALA A 196 -21.76 -7.17 -5.45
C ALA A 196 -21.19 -8.08 -4.33
N GLU A 197 -20.31 -9.02 -4.65
CA GLU A 197 -19.68 -9.91 -3.65
C GLU A 197 -18.43 -9.32 -2.97
N GLY A 198 -17.66 -8.46 -3.64
CA GLY A 198 -16.49 -7.77 -3.09
C GLY A 198 -16.83 -6.67 -2.09
N TYR A 199 -18.00 -6.06 -2.23
CA TYR A 199 -18.49 -4.97 -1.42
C TYR A 199 -18.73 -5.34 0.06
N ASP A 200 -19.38 -6.46 0.30
CA ASP A 200 -19.65 -6.93 1.67
C ASP A 200 -18.38 -7.40 2.38
N GLN A 201 -17.37 -7.88 1.65
CA GLN A 201 -16.07 -8.21 2.20
C GLN A 201 -15.25 -6.96 2.52
N PHE A 202 -15.25 -5.94 1.63
CA PHE A 202 -14.57 -4.67 1.86
C PHE A 202 -15.17 -3.91 3.06
N LYS A 203 -16.49 -3.86 3.17
CA LYS A 203 -17.19 -3.20 4.28
C LYS A 203 -16.94 -3.89 5.63
N ARG A 204 -16.80 -5.21 5.65
CA ARG A 204 -16.40 -5.98 6.82
C ARG A 204 -14.93 -5.72 7.17
N GLY A 205 -14.03 -5.76 6.21
CA GLY A 205 -12.61 -5.47 6.40
C GLY A 205 -12.33 -4.03 6.86
N ALA A 206 -12.97 -3.05 6.25
CA ALA A 206 -12.83 -1.64 6.66
C ALA A 206 -13.38 -1.37 8.07
N LYS A 207 -14.41 -2.09 8.48
CA LYS A 207 -14.98 -1.98 9.84
C LYS A 207 -14.10 -2.66 10.89
N GLU A 208 -13.42 -3.74 10.54
CA GLU A 208 -12.42 -4.41 11.40
C GLU A 208 -11.14 -3.57 11.50
N VAL A 209 -10.58 -3.12 10.40
CA VAL A 209 -9.40 -2.24 10.38
C VAL A 209 -9.66 -0.94 11.16
N GLY A 210 -10.86 -0.36 11.05
CA GLY A 210 -11.23 0.81 11.85
C GLY A 210 -11.33 0.51 13.36
N LYS A 211 -11.77 -0.68 13.75
CA LYS A 211 -11.79 -1.10 15.16
C LYS A 211 -10.39 -1.36 15.70
N ASP A 212 -9.58 -2.06 14.95
CA ASP A 212 -8.21 -2.40 15.34
C ASP A 212 -7.34 -1.14 15.45
N LEU A 213 -7.53 -0.17 14.55
CA LEU A 213 -6.86 1.13 14.59
C LEU A 213 -7.29 1.95 15.82
N VAL A 214 -8.58 1.98 16.14
CA VAL A 214 -9.10 2.69 17.33
C VAL A 214 -8.64 2.01 18.63
N GLU A 215 -8.56 0.70 18.65
CA GLU A 215 -8.08 -0.07 19.81
C GLU A 215 -6.57 0.12 19.99
N TRP A 216 -5.80 0.08 18.92
CA TRP A 216 -4.37 0.38 18.91
C TRP A 216 -4.06 1.81 19.39
N LEU A 217 -4.81 2.82 18.91
CA LEU A 217 -4.63 4.22 19.35
C LEU A 217 -5.02 4.45 20.82
N ARG A 218 -5.92 3.66 21.38
CA ARG A 218 -6.27 3.72 22.81
C ARG A 218 -5.16 3.15 23.70
N GLU A 219 -4.42 2.15 23.23
CA GLU A 219 -3.31 1.55 23.98
C GLU A 219 -2.06 2.45 24.00
N PHE A 220 -1.86 3.31 22.99
CA PHE A 220 -0.72 4.23 22.89
C PHE A 220 -0.99 5.65 23.46
N GLY A 221 -2.21 5.96 23.86
CA GLY A 221 -2.62 7.28 24.39
C GLY A 221 -2.64 7.39 25.90
N GLN A 222 -2.01 6.44 26.63
CA GLN A 222 -1.84 6.50 28.10
C GLN A 222 -0.41 6.72 28.50
#